data_8e0b4e9d9fb6ec08d27b9df5011feca5
#
_entry.id   8e0b4e9d9fb6ec08d27b9df5011feca5
#
_cell.length_a   1.000
_cell.length_b   1.000
_cell.length_c   1.000
_cell.angle_alpha   90.00
_cell.angle_beta   90.00
_cell.angle_gamma   90.00
#
_symmetry.space_group_name_H-M   'P 1'
#
loop_
_entity.id
_entity.type
_entity.pdbx_description
1 polymer ?
#
loop_
_entity_poly.entity_id
_entity_poly.type
_entity_poly.pdbx_seq_one_letter_code
_entity_poly.pdbx_strand_id
1 'polypeptide(L)'
;MQIWDTRSLDVEPHHPQVLHSDEEGRTIVLNLPAGEELQEHQVHERAWILVVDGKVELEDAGGKTTEAGPGTLALTAPKERHEVRAIADARLVLILAPWPGEGHPSQGPGARDS
;
A
#
# COMPACT_ATOMS: atom_id res chain seq x y z
N MET A 1 17.55 -3.94 15.74
CA MET A 1 16.89 -4.34 14.46
C MET A 1 15.50 -4.80 14.78
N GLN A 2 14.50 -4.34 14.01
CA GLN A 2 13.12 -4.81 14.13
C GLN A 2 12.87 -5.79 13.00
N ILE A 3 12.20 -6.88 13.30
CA ILE A 3 11.96 -7.96 12.34
C ILE A 3 10.49 -8.37 12.42
N TRP A 4 9.83 -8.43 11.27
CA TRP A 4 8.44 -8.89 11.18
C TRP A 4 8.34 -10.01 10.18
N ASP A 5 7.63 -11.08 10.54
CA ASP A 5 7.19 -12.06 9.56
C ASP A 5 5.85 -11.59 9.02
N THR A 6 5.87 -10.98 7.86
CA THR A 6 4.68 -10.33 7.30
C THR A 6 3.59 -11.33 6.90
N ARG A 7 3.89 -12.61 6.84
CA ARG A 7 2.90 -13.64 6.53
C ARG A 7 2.12 -14.08 7.74
N SER A 8 2.71 -13.97 8.94
CA SER A 8 2.11 -14.49 10.17
C SER A 8 1.57 -13.43 11.11
N LEU A 9 1.69 -12.15 10.75
CA LEU A 9 1.13 -11.07 11.56
C LEU A 9 -0.40 -11.18 11.60
N ASP A 10 -0.95 -10.91 12.79
CA ASP A 10 -2.39 -10.87 12.97
C ASP A 10 -2.91 -9.50 12.56
N VAL A 11 -3.45 -9.42 11.34
CA VAL A 11 -3.96 -8.17 10.77
C VAL A 11 -5.42 -8.37 10.39
N GLU A 12 -6.29 -7.54 10.93
CA GLU A 12 -7.71 -7.63 10.63
C GLU A 12 -8.04 -6.93 9.31
N PRO A 13 -9.02 -7.48 8.54
CA PRO A 13 -9.48 -6.79 7.34
C PRO A 13 -9.98 -5.38 7.70
N HIS A 14 -9.74 -4.43 6.82
CA HIS A 14 -10.12 -3.02 6.99
C HIS A 14 -9.39 -2.28 8.11
N HIS A 15 -8.41 -2.94 8.76
CA HIS A 15 -7.59 -2.32 9.80
C HIS A 15 -6.11 -2.49 9.46
N PRO A 16 -5.59 -1.71 8.50
CA PRO A 16 -4.17 -1.80 8.15
C PRO A 16 -3.29 -1.54 9.38
N GLN A 17 -2.22 -2.30 9.48
CA GLN A 17 -1.29 -2.15 10.57
C GLN A 17 -0.03 -1.43 10.09
N VAL A 18 0.27 -0.30 10.71
CA VAL A 18 1.52 0.43 10.44
C VAL A 18 2.62 -0.24 11.24
N LEU A 19 3.62 -0.78 10.56
CA LEU A 19 4.77 -1.39 11.19
C LEU A 19 5.80 -0.36 11.62
N HIS A 20 6.05 0.61 10.77
CA HIS A 20 7.00 1.67 11.06
C HIS A 20 6.63 2.90 10.24
N SER A 21 6.87 4.07 10.81
CA SER A 21 6.60 5.31 10.11
C SER A 21 7.56 6.39 10.61
N ASP A 22 8.28 7.00 9.67
CA ASP A 22 9.08 8.18 9.92
C ASP A 22 9.14 8.99 8.61
N GLU A 23 9.95 10.04 8.57
CA GLU A 23 9.98 10.89 7.38
C GLU A 23 10.65 10.24 6.17
N GLU A 24 11.33 9.14 6.34
CA GLU A 24 11.90 8.41 5.21
C GLU A 24 10.85 7.52 4.55
N GLY A 25 9.87 7.04 5.30
CA GLY A 25 8.83 6.20 4.74
C GLY A 25 7.88 5.64 5.77
N ARG A 26 6.81 5.04 5.28
CA ARG A 26 5.84 4.33 6.11
C ARG A 26 5.63 2.95 5.54
N THR A 27 5.70 1.94 6.40
CA THR A 27 5.48 0.54 6.03
C THR A 27 4.20 0.04 6.67
N ILE A 28 3.30 -0.47 5.84
CA ILE A 28 1.95 -0.88 6.26
C ILE A 28 1.71 -2.31 5.78
N VAL A 29 1.10 -3.13 6.63
CA VAL A 29 0.59 -4.45 6.24
C VAL A 29 -0.92 -4.41 6.27
N LEU A 30 -1.54 -4.95 5.23
CA LEU A 30 -2.99 -5.01 5.19
C LEU A 30 -3.49 -6.32 4.59
N ASN A 31 -4.69 -6.70 5.00
CA ASN A 31 -5.42 -7.81 4.41
C ASN A 31 -6.53 -7.25 3.54
N LEU A 32 -6.65 -7.80 2.36
CA LEU A 32 -7.68 -7.41 1.41
C LEU A 32 -8.52 -8.66 1.08
N PRO A 33 -9.75 -8.73 1.61
CA PRO A 33 -10.60 -9.89 1.33
C PRO A 33 -10.94 -10.02 -0.15
N ALA A 34 -11.16 -11.25 -0.60
CA ALA A 34 -11.51 -11.52 -1.98
C ALA A 34 -12.69 -10.67 -2.43
N GLY A 35 -12.59 -10.10 -3.62
CA GLY A 35 -13.61 -9.25 -4.21
C GLY A 35 -13.55 -7.79 -3.79
N GLU A 36 -12.74 -7.45 -2.79
CA GLU A 36 -12.62 -6.06 -2.37
C GLU A 36 -11.49 -5.35 -3.08
N GLU A 37 -11.61 -4.05 -3.18
CA GLU A 37 -10.61 -3.19 -3.78
C GLU A 37 -9.95 -2.35 -2.71
N LEU A 38 -8.64 -2.16 -2.84
CA LEU A 38 -7.97 -1.12 -2.12
C LEU A 38 -8.36 0.17 -2.83
N GLN A 39 -9.21 0.94 -2.17
CA GLN A 39 -9.80 2.11 -2.79
C GLN A 39 -8.71 3.05 -3.20
N GLU A 40 -8.61 3.28 -4.51
CA GLU A 40 -7.51 3.94 -4.94
C GLU A 40 -7.72 5.31 -5.40
N HIS A 41 -6.88 6.04 -5.15
CA HIS A 41 -6.80 7.42 -5.44
C HIS A 41 -5.33 7.66 -5.64
N GLN A 42 -4.97 8.82 -6.01
CA GLN A 42 -3.56 9.17 -6.13
C GLN A 42 -2.96 9.24 -4.74
N VAL A 43 -1.89 8.49 -4.51
CA VAL A 43 -1.08 8.67 -3.31
C VAL A 43 0.04 9.65 -3.63
N HIS A 44 0.39 10.46 -2.64
CA HIS A 44 1.39 11.52 -2.84
C HIS A 44 2.81 10.99 -2.75
N GLU A 45 2.97 9.77 -2.24
CA GLU A 45 4.25 9.11 -2.08
C GLU A 45 4.51 8.15 -3.24
N ARG A 46 5.76 7.79 -3.42
CA ARG A 46 6.10 6.63 -4.22
C ARG A 46 5.68 5.42 -3.43
N ALA A 47 5.00 4.48 -4.08
CA ALA A 47 4.48 3.31 -3.39
C ALA A 47 5.12 2.03 -3.94
N TRP A 48 5.61 1.21 -3.02
CA TRP A 48 6.00 -0.16 -3.30
C TRP A 48 4.88 -1.04 -2.79
N ILE A 49 4.41 -1.97 -3.61
CA ILE A 49 3.32 -2.88 -3.26
C ILE A 49 3.87 -4.29 -3.41
N LEU A 50 3.97 -5.00 -2.29
CA LEU A 50 4.43 -6.38 -2.29
C LEU A 50 3.25 -7.29 -1.97
N VAL A 51 2.96 -8.23 -2.85
CA VAL A 51 1.97 -9.27 -2.57
C VAL A 51 2.65 -10.34 -1.73
N VAL A 52 2.20 -10.52 -0.50
CA VAL A 52 2.77 -11.48 0.43
C VAL A 52 2.03 -12.81 0.35
N ASP A 53 0.71 -12.75 0.19
CA ASP A 53 -0.13 -13.93 0.12
C ASP A 53 -1.37 -13.62 -0.71
N GLY A 54 -2.01 -14.67 -1.26
CA GLY A 54 -3.21 -14.50 -2.04
C GLY A 54 -2.95 -14.09 -3.48
N LYS A 55 -3.92 -13.44 -4.09
CA LYS A 55 -3.84 -13.03 -5.50
C LYS A 55 -4.61 -11.75 -5.71
N VAL A 56 -4.02 -10.81 -6.41
CA VAL A 56 -4.65 -9.53 -6.71
C VAL A 56 -4.55 -9.21 -8.19
N GLU A 57 -5.40 -8.31 -8.63
CA GLU A 57 -5.29 -7.68 -9.94
C GLU A 57 -4.82 -6.25 -9.72
N LEU A 58 -3.73 -5.90 -10.37
CA LEU A 58 -3.16 -4.56 -10.31
C LEU A 58 -3.52 -3.83 -11.60
N GLU A 59 -4.02 -2.60 -11.48
CA GLU A 59 -4.32 -1.78 -12.65
C GLU A 59 -3.49 -0.50 -12.57
N ASP A 60 -2.74 -0.23 -13.65
CA ASP A 60 -1.91 0.98 -13.70
C ASP A 60 -2.68 2.18 -14.26
N ALA A 61 -2.02 3.33 -14.33
CA ALA A 61 -2.64 4.57 -14.77
C ALA A 61 -3.13 4.51 -16.22
N GLY A 62 -2.54 3.64 -17.02
CA GLY A 62 -2.95 3.45 -18.42
C GLY A 62 -4.08 2.45 -18.59
N GLY A 63 -4.58 1.87 -17.51
CA GLY A 63 -5.64 0.87 -17.58
C GLY A 63 -5.15 -0.54 -17.80
N LYS A 64 -3.85 -0.77 -17.86
CA LYS A 64 -3.31 -2.11 -18.00
C LYS A 64 -3.47 -2.87 -16.69
N THR A 65 -4.00 -4.10 -16.77
CA THR A 65 -4.19 -4.95 -15.61
C THR A 65 -3.17 -6.10 -15.61
N THR A 66 -2.74 -6.48 -14.43
CA THR A 66 -1.80 -7.57 -14.23
C THR A 66 -2.24 -8.39 -13.02
N GLU A 67 -2.37 -9.70 -13.18
CA GLU A 67 -2.60 -10.57 -12.04
C GLU A 67 -1.29 -10.80 -11.32
N ALA A 68 -1.33 -10.74 -9.99
CA ALA A 68 -0.13 -10.83 -9.16
C ALA A 68 -0.35 -11.75 -7.98
N GLY A 69 0.52 -12.73 -7.86
CA GLY A 69 0.55 -13.65 -6.73
C GLY A 69 1.68 -13.31 -5.76
N PRO A 70 1.89 -14.19 -4.74
CA PRO A 70 2.90 -13.95 -3.72
C PRO A 70 4.30 -13.73 -4.31
N GLY A 71 4.99 -12.73 -3.80
CA GLY A 71 6.32 -12.38 -4.27
C GLY A 71 6.34 -11.32 -5.38
N THR A 72 5.19 -10.93 -5.90
CA THR A 72 5.12 -9.88 -6.91
C THR A 72 5.29 -8.52 -6.24
N LEU A 73 6.16 -7.71 -6.80
CA LEU A 73 6.45 -6.37 -6.30
C LEU A 73 6.12 -5.35 -7.39
N ALA A 74 5.31 -4.37 -7.05
CA ALA A 74 4.95 -3.28 -7.94
C ALA A 74 5.47 -1.96 -7.40
N LEU A 75 5.79 -1.04 -8.29
CA LEU A 75 6.26 0.28 -7.92
C LEU A 75 5.45 1.32 -8.67
N THR A 76 4.90 2.28 -7.96
CA THR A 76 4.18 3.39 -8.56
C THR A 76 4.91 4.69 -8.31
N ALA A 77 4.84 5.60 -9.27
CA ALA A 77 5.39 6.94 -9.10
C ALA A 77 4.48 7.76 -8.18
N PRO A 78 5.00 8.83 -7.56
CA PRO A 78 4.14 9.72 -6.78
C PRO A 78 3.00 10.23 -7.64
N LYS A 79 1.78 10.22 -7.07
CA LYS A 79 0.54 10.68 -7.72
C LYS A 79 0.10 9.86 -8.92
N GLU A 80 0.74 8.74 -9.19
CA GLU A 80 0.29 7.84 -10.23
C GLU A 80 -0.97 7.10 -9.77
N ARG A 81 -2.03 7.12 -10.60
CA ARG A 81 -3.26 6.41 -10.27
C ARG A 81 -3.06 4.92 -10.47
N HIS A 82 -3.56 4.15 -9.53
CA HIS A 82 -3.51 2.71 -9.62
C HIS A 82 -4.65 2.11 -8.79
N GLU A 83 -4.99 0.88 -9.10
CA GLU A 83 -6.00 0.14 -8.34
C GLU A 83 -5.47 -1.24 -8.01
N VAL A 84 -5.91 -1.76 -6.86
CA VAL A 84 -5.60 -3.11 -6.43
C VAL A 84 -6.90 -3.78 -6.03
N ARG A 85 -7.21 -4.91 -6.65
CA ARG A 85 -8.40 -5.67 -6.33
C ARG A 85 -8.01 -7.09 -5.97
N ALA A 86 -8.55 -7.62 -4.87
CA ALA A 86 -8.26 -8.98 -4.47
C ALA A 86 -9.09 -9.96 -5.27
N ILE A 87 -8.42 -10.92 -5.91
CA ILE A 87 -9.06 -12.05 -6.59
C ILE A 87 -9.31 -13.14 -5.57
N ALA A 88 -8.37 -13.35 -4.66
CA ALA A 88 -8.50 -14.21 -3.50
C ALA A 88 -8.11 -13.38 -2.29
N ASP A 89 -8.40 -13.87 -1.08
CA ASP A 89 -7.97 -13.17 0.13
C ASP A 89 -6.48 -12.92 0.03
N ALA A 90 -6.07 -11.67 0.12
CA ALA A 90 -4.70 -11.28 -0.13
C ALA A 90 -4.10 -10.53 1.05
N ARG A 91 -2.79 -10.65 1.20
CA ARG A 91 -2.02 -9.85 2.15
C ARG A 91 -0.99 -9.06 1.40
N LEU A 92 -0.94 -7.77 1.70
CA LEU A 92 -0.04 -6.83 1.01
C LEU A 92 0.83 -6.11 2.02
N VAL A 93 2.06 -5.82 1.61
CA VAL A 93 2.91 -4.86 2.30
C VAL A 93 3.04 -3.65 1.40
N LEU A 94 2.75 -2.48 1.95
CA LEU A 94 2.90 -1.21 1.25
C LEU A 94 4.02 -0.42 1.90
N ILE A 95 4.88 0.15 1.07
CA ILE A 95 5.92 1.06 1.54
C ILE A 95 5.72 2.38 0.80
N LEU A 96 5.46 3.44 1.56
CA LEU A 96 5.23 4.78 1.03
C LEU A 96 6.44 5.63 1.40
N ALA A 97 7.12 6.21 0.41
CA ALA A 97 8.35 6.92 0.65
C ALA A 97 8.49 8.12 -0.30
N PRO A 98 8.89 9.30 0.21
CA PRO A 98 8.98 9.64 1.63
C PRO A 98 7.61 9.75 2.29
N TRP A 99 7.55 9.85 3.59
CA TRP A 99 6.28 9.99 4.29
C TRP A 99 6.30 11.25 5.18
N PRO A 100 5.30 12.13 5.04
CA PRO A 100 4.35 12.16 3.94
C PRO A 100 5.01 12.69 2.67
N GLY A 101 4.45 12.33 1.51
CA GLY A 101 4.96 12.82 0.23
C GLY A 101 4.58 14.27 -0.02
N GLU A 102 5.24 14.88 -0.97
CA GLU A 102 4.97 16.27 -1.34
C GLU A 102 3.52 16.45 -1.76
N GLY A 103 2.86 17.42 -1.18
CA GLY A 103 1.44 17.71 -1.45
C GLY A 103 0.48 16.89 -0.62
N HIS A 104 0.97 15.98 0.25
CA HIS A 104 0.10 15.22 1.12
C HIS A 104 -0.66 16.17 2.06
N PRO A 105 -1.95 15.91 2.35
CA PRO A 105 -2.74 16.81 3.21
C PRO A 105 -2.10 17.13 4.55
N SER A 106 -1.31 16.21 5.12
CA SER A 106 -0.62 16.45 6.39
C SER A 106 0.47 17.50 6.28
N GLN A 107 0.89 17.89 5.06
CA GLN A 107 1.86 18.95 4.84
C GLN A 107 1.22 20.28 4.50
N GLY A 108 -0.11 20.33 4.47
CA GLY A 108 -0.82 21.56 4.14
C GLY A 108 -0.73 22.59 5.24
N PRO A 109 -1.16 23.85 4.95
CA PRO A 109 -1.18 24.90 5.95
C PRO A 109 -2.00 24.48 7.16
N GLY A 110 -1.46 24.63 8.34
CA GLY A 110 -2.12 24.27 9.59
C GLY A 110 -1.92 22.84 10.01
N ALA A 111 -1.64 21.92 9.10
CA ALA A 111 -1.46 20.51 9.47
C ALA A 111 -0.18 20.30 10.28
N ARG A 112 0.84 21.06 9.99
CA ARG A 112 2.13 20.90 10.65
C ARG A 112 2.22 21.58 12.00
N ASP A 113 1.26 22.41 12.30
CA ASP A 113 1.21 23.13 13.57
C ASP A 113 0.45 22.36 14.65
N SER A 114 -0.10 21.25 14.27
CA SER A 114 -0.88 20.42 15.18
C SER A 114 -0.03 19.35 15.86
#